data_5c4038994ad6cbe4b75274dca6bc6458
#
_entry.id   5c4038994ad6cbe4b75274dca6bc6458
#
_cell.length_a   1.000
_cell.length_b   1.000
_cell.length_c   1.000
_cell.angle_alpha   90.00
_cell.angle_beta   90.00
_cell.angle_gamma   90.00
#
_symmetry.space_group_name_H-M   'P 1'
#
loop_
_entity.id
_entity.type
_entity.pdbx_description
1 polymer ?
#
loop_
_entity_poly.entity_id
_entity_poly.type
_entity_poly.pdbx_seq_one_letter_code
_entity_poly.pdbx_strand_id
1 'polypeptide(L)'
;MKKRAICALSAALAFCSAAAGAESDRETLYFKADSHEMIVTAEEISRNEYNEAAYDIRVTMDGKQTQAINFTSENTNAGEREVYPCDVNMDGYTDLALLNSMGASDGFASYYVYDPAAGEFVYHPELERLSFYRAQFYPRNRYVLNYLHDSAATGIWELYQWQLDGAFRLIAEASIQFTDDVNSGELIAKAGPVQNGVVRLTYTGEPFDYEDEPRWQLEYAKPMELLFDGDDPGESVELGMTK
;
A
#
# COMPACT_ATOMS: atom_id res chain seq x y z
N MET A 1 -0.61 -31.32 -26.16
CA MET A 1 0.10 -30.60 -25.10
C MET A 1 0.67 -29.30 -25.68
N LYS A 2 -0.01 -28.16 -25.51
CA LYS A 2 0.46 -26.85 -25.99
C LYS A 2 1.04 -26.13 -24.78
N LYS A 3 2.36 -25.98 -24.76
CA LYS A 3 3.07 -25.16 -23.77
C LYS A 3 2.71 -23.69 -24.04
N ARG A 4 1.99 -23.06 -23.13
CA ARG A 4 1.82 -21.60 -23.09
C ARG A 4 3.10 -21.03 -22.47
N ALA A 5 3.81 -20.24 -23.26
CA ALA A 5 4.91 -19.43 -22.76
C ALA A 5 4.31 -18.28 -21.96
N ILE A 6 4.64 -18.24 -20.69
CA ILE A 6 4.38 -17.08 -19.83
C ILE A 6 5.47 -16.08 -20.18
N CYS A 7 5.11 -15.00 -20.88
CA CYS A 7 5.99 -13.84 -21.01
C CYS A 7 5.95 -13.10 -19.67
N ALA A 8 6.99 -13.26 -18.87
CA ALA A 8 7.28 -12.34 -17.79
C ALA A 8 7.74 -11.02 -18.41
N LEU A 9 6.90 -10.01 -18.39
CA LEU A 9 7.26 -8.65 -18.78
C LEU A 9 8.01 -8.03 -17.60
N SER A 10 9.33 -8.11 -17.64
CA SER A 10 10.19 -7.34 -16.73
C SER A 10 10.17 -5.90 -17.18
N ALA A 11 9.44 -5.03 -16.47
CA ALA A 11 9.57 -3.59 -16.62
C ALA A 11 10.97 -3.19 -16.13
N ALA A 12 11.90 -2.95 -17.05
CA ALA A 12 13.20 -2.43 -16.72
C ALA A 12 13.07 -0.93 -16.39
N LEU A 13 13.04 -0.61 -15.10
CA LEU A 13 13.17 0.76 -14.59
C LEU A 13 14.64 1.20 -14.78
N ALA A 14 14.88 2.10 -15.72
CA ALA A 14 16.17 2.77 -15.86
C ALA A 14 16.17 4.02 -14.98
N PHE A 15 16.93 3.99 -13.89
CA PHE A 15 17.21 5.17 -13.08
C PHE A 15 18.41 5.92 -13.66
N CYS A 16 18.21 7.18 -14.09
CA CYS A 16 19.28 8.13 -14.29
C CYS A 16 19.32 9.07 -13.08
N SER A 17 20.36 8.97 -12.24
CA SER A 17 20.66 9.97 -11.24
C SER A 17 21.30 11.18 -11.93
N ALA A 18 20.67 12.35 -11.90
CA ALA A 18 21.23 13.60 -12.35
C ALA A 18 21.98 14.29 -11.21
N ALA A 19 23.07 14.94 -11.57
CA ALA A 19 24.06 15.55 -10.69
C ALA A 19 23.52 16.76 -9.92
N ALA A 20 24.03 16.92 -8.68
CA ALA A 20 23.69 17.96 -7.75
C ALA A 20 24.09 19.37 -8.26
N GLY A 21 23.09 20.22 -8.42
CA GLY A 21 23.15 21.68 -8.37
C GLY A 21 22.02 22.13 -7.48
N ALA A 22 22.22 23.17 -6.67
CA ALA A 22 21.21 23.71 -5.77
C ALA A 22 20.05 24.33 -6.59
N GLU A 23 19.15 23.50 -7.05
CA GLU A 23 17.89 23.83 -7.69
C GLU A 23 16.80 23.07 -6.90
N SER A 24 15.67 23.73 -6.71
CA SER A 24 14.45 23.28 -6.03
C SER A 24 14.35 21.75 -5.94
N ASP A 25 13.96 21.22 -4.78
CA ASP A 25 13.76 19.77 -4.55
C ASP A 25 12.72 19.22 -5.53
N ARG A 26 13.21 18.88 -6.75
CA ARG A 26 12.41 18.39 -7.85
C ARG A 26 12.73 16.93 -8.11
N GLU A 27 11.77 16.08 -7.88
CA GLU A 27 11.83 14.68 -8.25
C GLU A 27 11.29 14.48 -9.67
N THR A 28 11.91 13.59 -10.45
CA THR A 28 11.43 13.23 -11.80
C THR A 28 11.48 11.72 -11.98
N LEU A 29 10.33 11.12 -12.27
CA LEU A 29 10.16 9.72 -12.57
C LEU A 29 9.94 9.51 -14.07
N TYR A 30 10.57 8.47 -14.62
CA TYR A 30 10.42 8.06 -16.01
C TYR A 30 9.95 6.62 -16.04
N PHE A 31 8.83 6.35 -16.68
CA PHE A 31 8.33 4.99 -16.89
C PHE A 31 7.50 4.89 -18.16
N LYS A 32 7.07 3.69 -18.50
CA LYS A 32 6.18 3.46 -19.64
C LYS A 32 4.86 2.93 -19.13
N ALA A 33 3.77 3.52 -19.63
CA ALA A 33 2.43 3.01 -19.44
C ALA A 33 1.94 2.57 -20.83
N ASP A 34 1.80 1.25 -21.04
CA ASP A 34 1.53 0.65 -22.34
C ASP A 34 2.61 1.05 -23.38
N SER A 35 2.22 1.73 -24.45
CA SER A 35 3.12 2.24 -25.49
C SER A 35 3.61 3.68 -25.25
N HIS A 36 3.11 4.35 -24.21
CA HIS A 36 3.36 5.77 -23.94
C HIS A 36 4.56 5.97 -23.01
N GLU A 37 5.36 6.99 -23.32
CA GLU A 37 6.40 7.47 -22.41
C GLU A 37 5.78 8.43 -21.40
N MET A 38 5.92 8.09 -20.13
CA MET A 38 5.39 8.86 -19.00
C MET A 38 6.55 9.52 -18.23
N ILE A 39 6.38 10.81 -17.95
CA ILE A 39 7.27 11.56 -17.08
C ILE A 39 6.40 12.19 -16.00
N VAL A 40 6.68 11.87 -14.75
CA VAL A 40 6.06 12.50 -13.60
C VAL A 40 7.11 13.35 -12.89
N THR A 41 6.82 14.64 -12.72
CA THR A 41 7.67 15.56 -11.96
C THR A 41 6.94 16.03 -10.74
N ALA A 42 7.55 15.92 -9.56
CA ALA A 42 7.08 16.51 -8.32
C ALA A 42 8.03 17.66 -7.93
N GLU A 43 7.49 18.82 -7.70
CA GLU A 43 8.21 20.02 -7.29
C GLU A 43 7.65 20.51 -5.96
N GLU A 44 8.49 20.55 -4.92
CA GLU A 44 8.10 21.15 -3.64
C GLU A 44 7.91 22.66 -3.81
N ILE A 45 6.69 23.13 -3.55
CA ILE A 45 6.32 24.55 -3.65
C ILE A 45 6.61 25.28 -2.33
N SER A 46 6.33 24.61 -1.21
CA SER A 46 6.52 25.16 0.12
C SER A 46 6.59 24.05 1.17
N ARG A 47 7.31 24.34 2.26
CA ARG A 47 7.33 23.51 3.47
C ARG A 47 7.23 24.42 4.69
N ASN A 48 6.40 24.02 5.64
CA ASN A 48 6.24 24.76 6.89
C ASN A 48 7.13 24.19 8.02
N GLU A 49 7.06 24.83 9.19
CA GLU A 49 7.84 24.43 10.38
C GLU A 49 7.42 23.08 10.99
N TYR A 50 6.27 22.53 10.58
CA TYR A 50 5.75 21.23 11.01
C TYR A 50 6.05 20.10 10.01
N ASN A 51 6.91 20.38 9.01
CA ASN A 51 7.23 19.49 7.91
C ASN A 51 6.05 19.13 6.98
N GLU A 52 4.98 19.93 6.99
CA GLU A 52 3.97 19.84 5.95
C GLU A 52 4.49 20.51 4.69
N ALA A 53 4.46 19.79 3.57
CA ALA A 53 4.95 20.26 2.29
C ALA A 53 3.88 20.23 1.22
N ALA A 54 3.81 21.27 0.40
CA ALA A 54 2.95 21.33 -0.76
C ALA A 54 3.75 21.05 -2.04
N TYR A 55 3.19 20.22 -2.93
CA TYR A 55 3.81 19.80 -4.18
C TYR A 55 2.93 20.12 -5.38
N ASP A 56 3.56 20.57 -6.47
CA ASP A 56 2.99 20.59 -7.82
C ASP A 56 3.50 19.35 -8.57
N ILE A 57 2.61 18.41 -8.84
CA ILE A 57 2.95 17.17 -9.54
C ILE A 57 2.39 17.27 -10.96
N ARG A 58 3.27 17.13 -11.95
CA ARG A 58 2.92 17.20 -13.35
C ARG A 58 3.18 15.88 -14.05
N VAL A 59 2.17 15.43 -14.78
CA VAL A 59 2.25 14.24 -15.61
C VAL A 59 2.39 14.69 -17.08
N THR A 60 3.41 14.15 -17.74
CA THR A 60 3.66 14.37 -19.15
C THR A 60 3.64 13.02 -19.85
N MET A 61 2.81 12.89 -20.89
CA MET A 61 2.70 11.70 -21.73
C MET A 61 3.14 12.05 -23.15
N ASP A 62 4.09 11.30 -23.71
CA ASP A 62 4.66 11.52 -25.05
C ASP A 62 5.10 12.98 -25.29
N GLY A 63 5.70 13.60 -24.29
CA GLY A 63 6.19 14.97 -24.34
C GLY A 63 5.15 16.06 -24.17
N LYS A 64 3.87 15.71 -23.89
CA LYS A 64 2.79 16.66 -23.64
C LYS A 64 2.28 16.52 -22.21
N GLN A 65 2.21 17.62 -21.47
CA GLN A 65 1.56 17.62 -20.15
C GLN A 65 0.07 17.28 -20.29
N THR A 66 -0.35 16.22 -19.58
CA THR A 66 -1.72 15.69 -19.61
C THR A 66 -2.47 15.94 -18.31
N GLN A 67 -1.74 16.00 -17.17
CA GLN A 67 -2.35 16.16 -15.86
C GLN A 67 -1.49 17.00 -14.92
N ALA A 68 -2.13 17.69 -13.99
CA ALA A 68 -1.50 18.34 -12.85
C ALA A 68 -2.24 17.93 -11.57
N ILE A 69 -1.49 17.55 -10.53
CA ILE A 69 -2.00 17.13 -9.24
C ILE A 69 -1.38 18.04 -8.18
N ASN A 70 -2.22 18.75 -7.41
CA ASN A 70 -1.78 19.48 -6.24
C ASN A 70 -1.87 18.54 -5.04
N PHE A 71 -0.76 18.34 -4.36
CA PHE A 71 -0.64 17.39 -3.27
C PHE A 71 -0.03 18.06 -2.04
N THR A 72 -0.51 17.70 -0.85
CA THR A 72 0.08 18.12 0.41
C THR A 72 0.47 16.89 1.20
N SER A 73 1.73 16.82 1.59
CA SER A 73 2.29 15.78 2.45
C SER A 73 2.38 16.32 3.88
N GLU A 74 2.05 15.47 4.84
CA GLU A 74 2.13 15.80 6.26
C GLU A 74 3.28 15.02 6.91
N ASN A 75 4.13 15.73 7.68
CA ASN A 75 5.16 15.10 8.51
C ASN A 75 6.13 14.18 7.75
N THR A 76 6.56 14.61 6.56
CA THR A 76 7.62 13.93 5.82
C THR A 76 8.96 14.65 6.01
N ASN A 77 10.06 13.90 5.99
CA ASN A 77 11.38 14.51 6.14
C ASN A 77 11.82 15.16 4.82
N ALA A 78 12.46 16.31 4.92
CA ALA A 78 13.03 16.96 3.75
C ALA A 78 14.05 16.05 3.05
N GLY A 79 13.94 15.90 1.72
CA GLY A 79 14.83 15.09 0.90
C GLY A 79 14.43 13.60 0.81
N GLU A 80 13.31 13.19 1.41
CA GLU A 80 12.71 11.90 1.12
C GLU A 80 11.92 11.96 -0.19
N ARG A 81 11.82 10.79 -0.83
CA ARG A 81 11.00 10.67 -2.03
C ARG A 81 9.53 10.77 -1.65
N GLU A 82 8.77 11.58 -2.38
CA GLU A 82 7.35 11.79 -2.13
C GLU A 82 6.46 11.03 -3.13
N VAL A 83 7.00 10.68 -4.31
CA VAL A 83 6.25 10.00 -5.36
C VAL A 83 6.87 8.63 -5.63
N TYR A 84 6.07 7.58 -5.45
CA TYR A 84 6.49 6.21 -5.66
C TYR A 84 5.69 5.57 -6.79
N PRO A 85 6.35 5.05 -7.84
CA PRO A 85 5.67 4.22 -8.83
C PRO A 85 5.33 2.87 -8.21
N CYS A 86 4.12 2.39 -8.46
CA CYS A 86 3.61 1.12 -7.98
C CYS A 86 2.61 0.53 -8.99
N ASP A 87 2.11 -0.67 -8.72
CA ASP A 87 0.98 -1.29 -9.43
C ASP A 87 0.01 -1.79 -8.34
N VAL A 88 -0.77 -0.85 -7.78
CA VAL A 88 -1.57 -1.09 -6.59
C VAL A 88 -2.81 -1.94 -6.90
N ASN A 89 -3.30 -1.89 -8.14
CA ASN A 89 -4.47 -2.67 -8.58
C ASN A 89 -4.09 -3.97 -9.31
N MET A 90 -2.79 -4.22 -9.51
CA MET A 90 -2.22 -5.43 -10.15
C MET A 90 -2.76 -5.66 -11.57
N ASP A 91 -2.90 -4.56 -12.35
CA ASP A 91 -3.34 -4.61 -13.75
C ASP A 91 -2.17 -4.54 -14.75
N GLY A 92 -0.96 -4.31 -14.25
CA GLY A 92 0.26 -4.24 -15.04
C GLY A 92 0.63 -2.85 -15.52
N TYR A 93 -0.18 -1.84 -15.24
CA TYR A 93 0.17 -0.43 -15.43
C TYR A 93 0.85 0.15 -14.20
N THR A 94 1.61 1.21 -14.39
CA THR A 94 2.25 1.90 -13.28
C THR A 94 1.28 2.94 -12.72
N ASP A 95 0.99 2.81 -11.44
CA ASP A 95 0.25 3.75 -10.61
C ASP A 95 1.21 4.66 -9.84
N LEU A 96 0.66 5.63 -9.12
CA LEU A 96 1.42 6.52 -8.25
C LEU A 96 0.92 6.43 -6.80
N ALA A 97 1.85 6.24 -5.87
CA ALA A 97 1.62 6.47 -4.45
C ALA A 97 2.32 7.77 -4.04
N LEU A 98 1.57 8.73 -3.53
CA LEU A 98 2.07 10.01 -3.02
C LEU A 98 2.10 9.93 -1.49
N LEU A 99 3.28 10.01 -0.90
CA LEU A 99 3.47 9.82 0.53
C LEU A 99 2.82 10.96 1.34
N ASN A 100 1.73 10.66 2.06
CA ASN A 100 1.02 11.64 2.89
C ASN A 100 1.73 11.92 4.20
N SER A 101 2.11 10.83 4.91
CA SER A 101 2.70 10.96 6.23
C SER A 101 3.57 9.76 6.56
N MET A 102 4.54 9.98 7.43
CA MET A 102 5.42 8.95 7.98
C MET A 102 5.33 8.96 9.49
N GLY A 103 4.96 7.81 10.05
CA GLY A 103 5.06 7.53 11.48
C GLY A 103 6.26 6.65 11.80
N ALA A 104 6.45 6.34 13.08
CA ALA A 104 7.53 5.45 13.52
C ALA A 104 7.37 4.01 13.00
N SER A 105 6.14 3.57 12.76
CA SER A 105 5.81 2.18 12.39
C SER A 105 5.07 2.08 11.07
N ASP A 106 4.33 3.09 10.70
CA ASP A 106 3.45 3.11 9.53
C ASP A 106 3.65 4.37 8.72
N GLY A 107 3.53 4.26 7.41
CA GLY A 107 3.41 5.38 6.48
C GLY A 107 2.08 5.26 5.74
N PHE A 108 1.53 6.39 5.31
CA PHE A 108 0.29 6.44 4.54
C PHE A 108 0.50 7.25 3.27
N ALA A 109 -0.19 6.85 2.20
CA ALA A 109 -0.06 7.48 0.91
C ALA A 109 -1.43 7.72 0.26
N SER A 110 -1.52 8.74 -0.58
CA SER A 110 -2.61 8.91 -1.53
C SER A 110 -2.29 8.17 -2.81
N TYR A 111 -3.18 7.28 -3.24
CA TYR A 111 -2.97 6.46 -4.41
C TYR A 111 -3.74 7.00 -5.62
N TYR A 112 -3.03 7.08 -6.73
CA TYR A 112 -3.56 7.49 -8.03
C TYR A 112 -3.35 6.34 -9.01
N VAL A 113 -4.45 5.70 -9.39
CA VAL A 113 -4.46 4.54 -10.30
C VAL A 113 -4.54 5.04 -11.74
N TYR A 114 -3.69 4.50 -12.61
CA TYR A 114 -3.71 4.86 -14.03
C TYR A 114 -4.91 4.25 -14.74
N ASP A 115 -5.73 5.08 -15.35
CA ASP A 115 -6.80 4.66 -16.27
C ASP A 115 -6.31 4.73 -17.72
N PRO A 116 -6.00 3.59 -18.37
CA PRO A 116 -5.52 3.57 -19.73
C PRO A 116 -6.55 4.04 -20.76
N ALA A 117 -7.85 4.00 -20.44
CA ALA A 117 -8.90 4.48 -21.34
C ALA A 117 -9.01 6.01 -21.33
N ALA A 118 -8.79 6.63 -20.19
CA ALA A 118 -8.76 8.09 -20.03
C ALA A 118 -7.37 8.68 -20.30
N GLY A 119 -6.30 7.89 -20.12
CA GLY A 119 -4.91 8.33 -20.18
C GLY A 119 -4.53 9.24 -19.01
N GLU A 120 -5.10 9.01 -17.83
CA GLU A 120 -4.89 9.84 -16.64
C GLU A 120 -4.81 9.00 -15.36
N PHE A 121 -4.27 9.58 -14.31
CA PHE A 121 -4.23 9.02 -12.97
C PHE A 121 -5.47 9.43 -12.19
N VAL A 122 -6.22 8.47 -11.67
CA VAL A 122 -7.45 8.67 -10.90
C VAL A 122 -7.18 8.41 -9.43
N TYR A 123 -7.52 9.38 -8.59
CA TYR A 123 -7.38 9.26 -7.14
C TYR A 123 -8.37 8.25 -6.54
N HIS A 124 -7.85 7.36 -5.67
CA HIS A 124 -8.61 6.30 -5.00
C HIS A 124 -8.55 6.45 -3.47
N PRO A 125 -9.49 7.18 -2.85
CA PRO A 125 -9.48 7.47 -1.40
C PRO A 125 -9.59 6.21 -0.53
N GLU A 126 -10.19 5.12 -1.03
CA GLU A 126 -10.29 3.85 -0.32
C GLU A 126 -8.94 3.16 -0.08
N LEU A 127 -7.90 3.54 -0.82
CA LEU A 127 -6.56 3.00 -0.67
C LEU A 127 -5.73 3.72 0.40
N GLU A 128 -6.14 4.90 0.87
CA GLU A 128 -5.37 5.71 1.84
C GLU A 128 -5.20 5.03 3.20
N ARG A 129 -6.05 4.05 3.51
CA ARG A 129 -5.91 3.28 4.74
C ARG A 129 -4.83 2.18 4.67
N LEU A 130 -4.26 1.92 3.50
CA LEU A 130 -3.17 0.95 3.38
C LEU A 130 -1.91 1.51 4.03
N SER A 131 -1.30 0.69 4.92
CA SER A 131 0.04 0.99 5.42
C SER A 131 1.03 0.89 4.26
N PHE A 132 1.68 2.01 3.95
CA PHE A 132 2.60 2.11 2.82
C PHE A 132 3.78 1.14 2.91
N TYR A 133 4.25 0.85 4.14
CA TYR A 133 5.40 -0.03 4.37
C TYR A 133 5.04 -1.49 4.61
N ARG A 134 3.77 -1.79 4.91
CA ARG A 134 3.37 -3.12 5.41
C ARG A 134 2.34 -3.82 4.55
N ALA A 135 1.74 -3.11 3.59
CA ALA A 135 0.82 -3.71 2.65
C ALA A 135 1.55 -4.69 1.73
N GLN A 136 1.02 -5.91 1.63
CA GLN A 136 1.53 -6.98 0.78
C GLN A 136 0.54 -7.26 -0.34
N PHE A 137 1.03 -7.35 -1.56
CA PHE A 137 0.20 -7.52 -2.75
C PHE A 137 0.36 -8.92 -3.29
N TYR A 138 -0.75 -9.60 -3.60
CA TYR A 138 -0.82 -10.96 -4.12
C TYR A 138 -1.49 -10.96 -5.50
N PRO A 139 -0.72 -10.83 -6.60
CA PRO A 139 -1.27 -10.61 -7.94
C PRO A 139 -2.14 -11.77 -8.45
N ARG A 140 -1.88 -13.00 -8.00
CA ARG A 140 -2.60 -14.20 -8.43
C ARG A 140 -4.11 -14.10 -8.17
N ASN A 141 -4.48 -13.61 -6.97
CA ASN A 141 -5.87 -13.54 -6.53
C ASN A 141 -6.34 -12.09 -6.39
N ARG A 142 -5.46 -11.13 -6.73
CA ARG A 142 -5.68 -9.69 -6.58
C ARG A 142 -5.99 -9.30 -5.14
N TYR A 143 -5.32 -9.96 -4.18
CA TYR A 143 -5.44 -9.64 -2.77
C TYR A 143 -4.43 -8.58 -2.35
N VAL A 144 -4.82 -7.77 -1.38
CA VAL A 144 -3.94 -6.86 -0.66
C VAL A 144 -4.12 -7.14 0.83
N LEU A 145 -3.06 -7.61 1.46
CA LEU A 145 -3.01 -7.79 2.91
C LEU A 145 -2.40 -6.54 3.52
N ASN A 146 -3.20 -5.81 4.27
CA ASN A 146 -2.79 -4.64 5.02
C ASN A 146 -2.58 -4.98 6.49
N TYR A 147 -1.51 -4.47 7.09
CA TYR A 147 -1.29 -4.58 8.52
C TYR A 147 -1.21 -3.20 9.15
N LEU A 148 -2.07 -2.95 10.12
CA LEU A 148 -2.10 -1.73 10.92
C LEU A 148 -1.58 -2.05 12.32
N HIS A 149 -0.52 -1.38 12.71
CA HIS A 149 0.09 -1.51 14.02
C HIS A 149 -0.55 -0.52 14.99
N ASP A 150 -1.35 -1.02 15.92
CA ASP A 150 -2.06 -0.17 16.89
C ASP A 150 -1.20 0.10 18.15
N SER A 151 -0.46 -0.93 18.62
CA SER A 151 0.47 -0.81 19.75
C SER A 151 1.55 -1.89 19.65
N ALA A 152 2.51 -1.90 20.59
CA ALA A 152 3.53 -2.94 20.66
C ALA A 152 2.97 -4.38 20.72
N ALA A 153 1.75 -4.54 21.24
CA ALA A 153 1.11 -5.83 21.47
C ALA A 153 -0.14 -6.06 20.63
N THR A 154 -0.68 -5.03 19.96
CA THR A 154 -1.95 -5.11 19.24
C THR A 154 -1.78 -4.73 17.78
N GLY A 155 -2.56 -5.36 16.91
CA GLY A 155 -2.54 -5.09 15.48
C GLY A 155 -3.76 -5.64 14.77
N ILE A 156 -4.02 -5.12 13.58
CA ILE A 156 -5.13 -5.50 12.72
C ILE A 156 -4.58 -5.88 11.36
N TRP A 157 -5.01 -7.01 10.84
CA TRP A 157 -4.78 -7.45 9.48
C TRP A 157 -6.08 -7.35 8.71
N GLU A 158 -6.05 -6.64 7.63
CA GLU A 158 -7.17 -6.44 6.73
C GLU A 158 -6.85 -7.07 5.38
N LEU A 159 -7.66 -8.04 4.95
CA LEU A 159 -7.54 -8.61 3.61
C LEU A 159 -8.51 -7.95 2.68
N TYR A 160 -7.97 -7.24 1.71
CA TYR A 160 -8.74 -6.63 0.62
C TYR A 160 -8.62 -7.45 -0.65
N GLN A 161 -9.56 -7.24 -1.54
CA GLN A 161 -9.53 -7.79 -2.89
C GLN A 161 -10.01 -6.78 -3.92
N TRP A 162 -9.24 -6.64 -4.99
CA TRP A 162 -9.71 -5.99 -6.19
C TRP A 162 -10.70 -6.88 -6.93
N GLN A 163 -11.93 -6.43 -7.05
CA GLN A 163 -12.99 -7.13 -7.74
C GLN A 163 -12.88 -6.95 -9.27
N LEU A 164 -13.57 -7.79 -10.04
CA LEU A 164 -13.58 -7.68 -11.49
C LEU A 164 -14.28 -6.40 -12.00
N ASP A 165 -15.13 -5.81 -11.18
CA ASP A 165 -15.80 -4.53 -11.45
C ASP A 165 -14.93 -3.30 -11.11
N GLY A 166 -13.67 -3.52 -10.70
CA GLY A 166 -12.74 -2.47 -10.30
C GLY A 166 -12.91 -1.99 -8.85
N ALA A 167 -13.85 -2.54 -8.08
CA ALA A 167 -14.03 -2.14 -6.69
C ALA A 167 -12.96 -2.78 -5.78
N PHE A 168 -12.40 -1.98 -4.87
CA PHE A 168 -11.50 -2.42 -3.82
C PHE A 168 -12.30 -2.70 -2.54
N ARG A 169 -12.34 -3.96 -2.09
CA ARG A 169 -13.22 -4.38 -0.98
C ARG A 169 -12.48 -5.11 0.11
N LEU A 170 -12.75 -4.73 1.35
CA LEU A 170 -12.35 -5.50 2.52
C LEU A 170 -13.18 -6.79 2.57
N ILE A 171 -12.53 -7.95 2.56
CA ILE A 171 -13.17 -9.26 2.50
C ILE A 171 -13.00 -10.08 3.78
N ALA A 172 -11.92 -9.85 4.54
CA ALA A 172 -11.70 -10.47 5.83
C ALA A 172 -10.85 -9.58 6.73
N GLU A 173 -11.00 -9.76 8.02
CA GLU A 173 -10.24 -9.06 9.05
C GLU A 173 -9.80 -10.04 10.13
N ALA A 174 -8.59 -9.83 10.65
CA ALA A 174 -8.09 -10.49 11.83
C ALA A 174 -7.43 -9.48 12.74
N SER A 175 -7.46 -9.71 14.04
CA SER A 175 -6.87 -8.80 15.02
C SER A 175 -6.28 -9.54 16.21
N ILE A 176 -5.28 -8.93 16.82
CA ILE A 176 -4.86 -9.20 18.20
C ILE A 176 -5.13 -7.92 18.99
N GLN A 177 -5.93 -8.03 20.03
CA GLN A 177 -6.36 -6.89 20.85
C GLN A 177 -6.44 -7.27 22.31
N PHE A 178 -6.48 -6.29 23.21
CA PHE A 178 -6.74 -6.56 24.60
C PHE A 178 -8.13 -7.19 24.80
N THR A 179 -8.27 -8.05 25.81
CA THR A 179 -9.58 -8.57 26.22
C THR A 179 -10.46 -7.46 26.76
N ASP A 180 -11.76 -7.73 26.94
CA ASP A 180 -12.69 -6.75 27.50
C ASP A 180 -12.35 -6.41 28.97
N ASP A 181 -11.62 -7.29 29.68
CA ASP A 181 -11.03 -6.99 30.98
C ASP A 181 -9.67 -6.30 30.80
N VAL A 182 -9.70 -5.01 30.58
CA VAL A 182 -8.49 -4.17 30.39
C VAL A 182 -7.49 -4.23 31.57
N ASN A 183 -7.92 -4.73 32.74
CA ASN A 183 -7.04 -4.86 33.90
C ASN A 183 -6.28 -6.19 33.91
N SER A 184 -6.69 -7.17 33.10
CA SER A 184 -5.97 -8.45 33.01
C SER A 184 -4.63 -8.30 32.30
N GLY A 185 -4.54 -7.36 31.34
CA GLY A 185 -3.41 -7.24 30.42
C GLY A 185 -3.36 -8.35 29.37
N GLU A 186 -4.33 -9.25 29.37
CA GLU A 186 -4.40 -10.35 28.42
C GLU A 186 -4.85 -9.89 27.03
N LEU A 187 -4.33 -10.57 26.02
CA LEU A 187 -4.64 -10.38 24.62
C LEU A 187 -5.55 -11.50 24.12
N ILE A 188 -6.29 -11.23 23.05
CA ILE A 188 -7.14 -12.19 22.36
C ILE A 188 -7.03 -12.01 20.85
N ALA A 189 -6.87 -13.12 20.14
CA ALA A 189 -6.91 -13.15 18.68
C ALA A 189 -8.33 -13.39 18.18
N LYS A 190 -8.76 -12.61 17.18
CA LYS A 190 -10.06 -12.73 16.54
C LYS A 190 -9.89 -12.69 15.03
N ALA A 191 -10.73 -13.43 14.28
CA ALA A 191 -10.73 -13.36 12.82
C ALA A 191 -12.10 -13.71 12.22
N GLY A 192 -12.36 -13.23 11.01
CA GLY A 192 -13.54 -13.61 10.26
C GLY A 192 -13.71 -12.84 8.95
N PRO A 193 -14.56 -13.35 8.05
CA PRO A 193 -14.92 -12.66 6.81
C PRO A 193 -15.73 -11.39 7.09
N VAL A 194 -15.63 -10.43 6.17
CA VAL A 194 -16.45 -9.22 6.19
C VAL A 194 -17.69 -9.44 5.34
N GLN A 195 -18.85 -9.26 5.92
CA GLN A 195 -20.16 -9.36 5.25
C GLN A 195 -20.97 -8.09 5.49
N ASN A 196 -21.36 -7.41 4.42
CA ASN A 196 -22.08 -6.12 4.48
C ASN A 196 -21.35 -5.06 5.35
N GLY A 197 -20.02 -5.00 5.25
CA GLY A 197 -19.19 -4.06 6.01
C GLY A 197 -19.01 -4.39 7.50
N VAL A 198 -19.40 -5.60 7.93
CA VAL A 198 -19.26 -6.06 9.31
C VAL A 198 -18.45 -7.34 9.37
N VAL A 199 -17.45 -7.38 10.25
CA VAL A 199 -16.69 -8.60 10.53
C VAL A 199 -17.59 -9.65 11.19
N ARG A 200 -17.70 -10.81 10.56
CA ARG A 200 -18.40 -11.98 11.10
C ARG A 200 -17.37 -12.90 11.73
N LEU A 201 -17.16 -12.77 13.04
CA LEU A 201 -16.18 -13.58 13.74
C LEU A 201 -16.46 -15.07 13.55
N THR A 202 -15.51 -15.77 12.95
CA THR A 202 -15.51 -17.24 12.80
C THR A 202 -14.47 -17.89 13.71
N TYR A 203 -13.54 -17.08 14.20
CA TYR A 203 -12.52 -17.47 15.15
C TYR A 203 -12.44 -16.46 16.29
N THR A 204 -12.33 -16.98 17.50
CA THR A 204 -11.97 -16.25 18.71
C THR A 204 -11.06 -17.18 19.51
N GLY A 205 -9.80 -16.76 19.69
CA GLY A 205 -8.80 -17.54 20.45
C GLY A 205 -9.07 -17.51 21.94
N GLU A 206 -8.28 -18.29 22.67
CA GLU A 206 -8.23 -18.19 24.13
C GLU A 206 -7.36 -17.00 24.54
N PRO A 207 -7.71 -16.29 25.62
CA PRO A 207 -6.86 -15.22 26.14
C PRO A 207 -5.44 -15.69 26.46
N PHE A 208 -4.45 -14.82 26.21
CA PHE A 208 -3.04 -15.12 26.42
C PHE A 208 -2.28 -13.88 26.92
N ASP A 209 -1.20 -14.13 27.66
CA ASP A 209 -0.31 -13.08 28.14
C ASP A 209 0.74 -12.76 27.05
N TYR A 210 0.96 -11.47 26.80
CA TYR A 210 2.01 -11.03 25.91
C TYR A 210 3.42 -11.48 26.33
N GLU A 211 3.65 -11.63 27.63
CA GLU A 211 4.93 -12.12 28.19
C GLU A 211 5.17 -13.62 27.92
N ASP A 212 4.12 -14.39 27.60
CA ASP A 212 4.25 -15.78 27.14
C ASP A 212 4.61 -15.81 25.63
N GLU A 213 5.88 -15.54 25.34
CA GLU A 213 6.41 -15.39 23.98
C GLU A 213 6.10 -16.58 23.07
N PRO A 214 6.22 -17.86 23.46
CA PRO A 214 5.88 -18.99 22.58
C PRO A 214 4.40 -19.00 22.21
N ARG A 215 3.52 -18.68 23.13
CA ARG A 215 2.08 -18.66 22.90
C ARG A 215 1.69 -17.44 22.08
N TRP A 216 2.28 -16.29 22.36
CA TRP A 216 2.09 -15.08 21.60
C TRP A 216 2.42 -15.29 20.12
N GLN A 217 3.56 -15.92 19.80
CA GLN A 217 3.95 -16.21 18.43
C GLN A 217 2.96 -17.13 17.72
N LEU A 218 2.45 -18.17 18.40
CA LEU A 218 1.45 -19.08 17.85
C LEU A 218 0.13 -18.34 17.56
N GLU A 219 -0.36 -17.54 18.51
CA GLU A 219 -1.61 -16.79 18.34
C GLU A 219 -1.46 -15.68 17.30
N TYR A 220 -0.26 -15.12 17.12
CA TYR A 220 0.03 -14.14 16.07
C TYR A 220 -0.03 -14.75 14.65
N ALA A 221 0.40 -15.99 14.47
CA ALA A 221 0.40 -16.67 13.19
C ALA A 221 -1.01 -17.09 12.73
N LYS A 222 -1.90 -17.46 13.67
CA LYS A 222 -3.25 -17.94 13.37
C LYS A 222 -4.13 -16.96 12.57
N PRO A 223 -4.20 -15.66 12.92
CA PRO A 223 -4.96 -14.71 12.14
C PRO A 223 -4.61 -14.71 10.66
N MET A 224 -3.33 -14.84 10.34
CA MET A 224 -2.84 -14.87 8.97
C MET A 224 -3.36 -16.07 8.18
N GLU A 225 -3.33 -17.27 8.79
CA GLU A 225 -3.85 -18.49 8.17
C GLU A 225 -5.37 -18.40 7.90
N LEU A 226 -6.09 -17.76 8.81
CA LEU A 226 -7.56 -17.66 8.74
C LEU A 226 -8.05 -16.62 7.73
N LEU A 227 -7.24 -15.58 7.44
CA LEU A 227 -7.62 -14.55 6.46
C LEU A 227 -7.83 -15.10 5.07
N PHE A 228 -7.00 -16.06 4.66
CA PHE A 228 -7.05 -16.63 3.32
C PHE A 228 -8.01 -17.84 3.20
N ASP A 229 -8.69 -18.23 4.29
CA ASP A 229 -9.67 -19.34 4.34
C ASP A 229 -9.18 -20.65 3.66
N GLY A 230 -7.87 -20.93 3.81
CA GLY A 230 -7.20 -22.08 3.22
C GLY A 230 -6.81 -21.92 1.75
N ASP A 231 -7.07 -20.78 1.13
CA ASP A 231 -6.56 -20.45 -0.20
C ASP A 231 -5.04 -20.19 -0.14
N ASP A 232 -4.31 -20.68 -1.13
CA ASP A 232 -2.92 -20.32 -1.36
C ASP A 232 -2.86 -18.97 -2.10
N PRO A 233 -2.50 -17.85 -1.45
CA PRO A 233 -2.45 -16.55 -2.11
C PRO A 233 -1.32 -16.46 -3.15
N GLY A 234 -0.34 -17.38 -3.12
CA GLY A 234 0.87 -17.31 -3.92
C GLY A 234 1.94 -16.42 -3.30
N GLU A 235 2.93 -16.03 -4.10
CA GLU A 235 3.98 -15.12 -3.65
C GLU A 235 3.45 -13.68 -3.57
N SER A 236 3.78 -13.00 -2.47
CA SER A 236 3.51 -11.58 -2.31
C SER A 236 4.59 -10.74 -3.01
N VAL A 237 4.20 -9.57 -3.48
CA VAL A 237 5.11 -8.51 -3.90
C VAL A 237 4.93 -7.30 -3.00
N GLU A 238 6.01 -6.65 -2.64
CA GLU A 238 5.96 -5.36 -1.96
C GLU A 238 5.72 -4.26 -3.00
N LEU A 239 5.02 -3.19 -2.62
CA LEU A 239 4.98 -1.98 -3.44
C LEU A 239 6.42 -1.56 -3.67
N GLY A 240 6.86 -1.59 -4.92
CA GLY A 240 8.23 -1.47 -5.36
C GLY A 240 9.05 -0.34 -4.77
N MET A 241 9.39 -0.47 -3.50
CA MET A 241 10.47 0.28 -2.89
C MET A 241 11.80 -0.32 -3.36
N THR A 242 12.06 -0.25 -4.66
CA THR A 242 13.43 -0.42 -5.14
C THR A 242 14.23 0.77 -4.64
N LYS A 243 15.07 0.47 -3.62
CA LYS A 243 16.09 1.39 -3.10
C LYS A 243 16.98 1.94 -4.21
#